data_d3c7e6ea9e68020fe9ea51d84b96d270
#
_entry.id   d3c7e6ea9e68020fe9ea51d84b96d270
#
_cell.length_a   1.000
_cell.length_b   1.000
_cell.length_c   1.000
_cell.angle_alpha   90.00
_cell.angle_beta   90.00
_cell.angle_gamma   90.00
#
_symmetry.space_group_name_H-M   'P 1'
#
loop_
_entity.id
_entity.type
_entity.pdbx_description
1 polymer ?
#
loop_
_entity_poly.entity_id
_entity_poly.type
_entity_poly.pdbx_seq_one_letter_code
_entity_poly.pdbx_strand_id
1 'polypeptide(L)'
;GFINLPTYTTLASQKGAAFDEKSIIPIANHLTETAVVVVRKDAKWKDLKELVADAQANPGQLKASTNGVQASNHTSAQLLAQAAKFEYNAVPYGGTADQLLALRQGEVDFSCAKVADVIKLVNGENAELRVLGVFDEKRDPQLPDVPTLGELGYYNKWYGSARAIVAPKGTPENIIKFYEDAFKKTMEDKDVVEAHKKAGMV
;
A
#
# COMPACT_ATOMS: atom_id res chain seq x y z
N GLY A 1 -21.19 -3.91 1.41
CA GLY A 1 -20.33 -3.02 0.61
C GLY A 1 -18.88 -3.50 0.58
N PHE A 2 -18.06 -2.81 -0.21
CA PHE A 2 -16.64 -3.09 -0.35
C PHE A 2 -15.85 -1.84 0.07
N ILE A 3 -14.89 -1.99 0.97
CA ILE A 3 -14.09 -0.88 1.48
C ILE A 3 -12.60 -1.15 1.35
N ASN A 4 -11.81 -0.07 1.31
CA ASN A 4 -10.36 -0.13 1.42
C ASN A 4 -9.93 0.34 2.82
N LEU A 5 -9.16 -0.48 3.50
CA LEU A 5 -8.47 -0.13 4.72
C LEU A 5 -6.99 0.17 4.40
N PRO A 6 -6.36 1.19 4.96
CA PRO A 6 -6.81 2.05 6.05
C PRO A 6 -7.62 3.29 5.61
N THR A 7 -7.87 3.50 4.31
CA THR A 7 -8.54 4.73 3.84
C THR A 7 -9.87 4.97 4.56
N TYR A 8 -10.69 3.91 4.75
CA TYR A 8 -11.94 4.04 5.50
C TYR A 8 -11.71 4.56 6.92
N THR A 9 -10.79 3.96 7.68
CA THR A 9 -10.51 4.35 9.07
C THR A 9 -9.90 5.75 9.15
N THR A 10 -9.05 6.12 8.20
CA THR A 10 -8.49 7.47 8.11
C THR A 10 -9.58 8.52 7.89
N LEU A 11 -10.53 8.26 6.99
CA LEU A 11 -11.65 9.16 6.75
C LEU A 11 -12.63 9.20 7.94
N ALA A 12 -12.90 8.04 8.54
CA ALA A 12 -13.78 7.93 9.70
C ALA A 12 -13.25 8.69 10.95
N SER A 13 -11.92 8.87 11.05
CA SER A 13 -11.30 9.61 12.16
C SER A 13 -11.29 11.13 11.96
N GLN A 14 -11.71 11.64 10.82
CA GLN A 14 -11.72 13.07 10.56
C GLN A 14 -12.82 13.78 11.32
N LYS A 15 -12.54 15.01 11.76
CA LYS A 15 -13.55 15.86 12.38
C LYS A 15 -14.70 16.16 11.40
N GLY A 16 -15.91 15.80 11.77
CA GLY A 16 -17.11 15.99 10.95
C GLY A 16 -17.39 14.86 9.96
N ALA A 17 -16.71 13.71 10.05
CA ALA A 17 -17.08 12.52 9.29
C ALA A 17 -18.50 12.09 9.62
N ALA A 18 -19.28 11.77 8.57
CA ALA A 18 -20.66 11.28 8.72
C ALA A 18 -20.74 9.81 9.16
N PHE A 19 -19.61 9.14 9.30
CA PHE A 19 -19.50 7.73 9.70
C PHE A 19 -18.26 7.54 10.57
N ASP A 20 -18.24 6.47 11.33
CA ASP A 20 -17.13 6.04 12.18
C ASP A 20 -16.79 4.56 11.93
N GLU A 21 -15.80 4.04 12.63
CA GLU A 21 -15.41 2.63 12.56
C GLU A 21 -16.51 1.67 13.01
N LYS A 22 -17.48 2.13 13.82
CA LYS A 22 -18.62 1.35 14.31
C LYS A 22 -19.82 1.39 13.37
N SER A 23 -19.74 2.13 12.28
CA SER A 23 -20.81 2.26 11.28
C SER A 23 -20.91 1.04 10.36
N ILE A 24 -19.95 0.13 10.42
CA ILE A 24 -19.88 -1.07 9.61
C ILE A 24 -19.67 -2.33 10.45
N ILE A 25 -20.07 -3.46 9.87
CA ILE A 25 -19.78 -4.82 10.36
C ILE A 25 -18.85 -5.47 9.34
N PRO A 26 -17.60 -5.83 9.70
CA PRO A 26 -16.73 -6.61 8.81
C PRO A 26 -17.33 -7.99 8.54
N ILE A 27 -17.33 -8.41 7.28
CA ILE A 27 -17.78 -9.75 6.86
C ILE A 27 -16.58 -10.62 6.51
N ALA A 28 -15.73 -10.12 5.60
CA ALA A 28 -14.57 -10.88 5.15
C ALA A 28 -13.46 -9.93 4.66
N ASN A 29 -12.21 -10.36 4.81
CA ASN A 29 -11.10 -9.74 4.13
C ASN A 29 -10.88 -10.46 2.79
N HIS A 30 -10.95 -9.70 1.69
CA HIS A 30 -10.74 -10.24 0.36
C HIS A 30 -9.27 -10.30 0.00
N LEU A 31 -8.53 -9.23 0.29
CA LEU A 31 -7.15 -9.06 -0.15
C LEU A 31 -6.39 -8.18 0.82
N THR A 32 -5.17 -8.57 1.10
CA THR A 32 -4.19 -7.78 1.84
C THR A 32 -2.99 -7.51 0.94
N GLU A 33 -2.63 -6.24 0.78
CA GLU A 33 -1.55 -5.81 -0.10
C GLU A 33 -0.50 -5.03 0.70
N THR A 34 0.70 -5.56 0.78
CA THR A 34 1.81 -4.94 1.51
C THR A 34 2.34 -3.72 0.77
N ALA A 35 2.62 -2.65 1.50
CA ALA A 35 3.21 -1.44 0.93
C ALA A 35 4.73 -1.59 0.75
N VAL A 36 5.24 -0.91 -0.27
CA VAL A 36 6.67 -0.85 -0.60
C VAL A 36 7.09 0.57 -0.92
N VAL A 37 8.37 0.87 -0.71
CA VAL A 37 9.01 2.12 -1.15
C VAL A 37 9.69 1.87 -2.48
N VAL A 38 9.39 2.67 -3.48
CA VAL A 38 9.91 2.50 -4.84
C VAL A 38 10.52 3.79 -5.38
N VAL A 39 11.56 3.61 -6.18
CA VAL A 39 12.22 4.65 -6.97
C VAL A 39 12.38 4.17 -8.41
N ARG A 40 12.76 5.05 -9.33
CA ARG A 40 13.19 4.63 -10.67
C ARG A 40 14.45 3.76 -10.57
N LYS A 41 14.62 2.84 -11.51
CA LYS A 41 15.80 1.95 -11.57
C LYS A 41 17.12 2.72 -11.67
N ASP A 42 17.10 3.84 -12.39
CA ASP A 42 18.26 4.73 -12.59
C ASP A 42 18.39 5.84 -11.54
N ALA A 43 17.53 5.82 -10.50
CA ALA A 43 17.65 6.78 -9.40
C ALA A 43 19.02 6.69 -8.71
N LYS A 44 19.50 7.83 -8.22
CA LYS A 44 20.81 7.94 -7.55
C LYS A 44 20.91 7.11 -6.28
N TRP A 45 19.81 6.81 -5.61
CA TRP A 45 19.78 6.03 -4.37
C TRP A 45 19.76 4.53 -4.67
N LYS A 46 20.73 3.81 -4.13
CA LYS A 46 20.86 2.35 -4.27
C LYS A 46 20.01 1.59 -3.29
N ASP A 47 19.80 2.17 -2.12
CA ASP A 47 19.01 1.60 -1.02
C ASP A 47 18.19 2.68 -0.29
N LEU A 48 17.36 2.24 0.67
CA LEU A 48 16.50 3.14 1.42
C LEU A 48 17.28 4.08 2.36
N LYS A 49 18.45 3.67 2.85
CA LYS A 49 19.27 4.50 3.74
C LYS A 49 19.82 5.70 3.00
N GLU A 50 20.27 5.51 1.75
CA GLU A 50 20.72 6.62 0.90
C GLU A 50 19.60 7.62 0.60
N LEU A 51 18.38 7.14 0.30
CA LEU A 51 17.20 7.99 0.09
C LEU A 51 16.87 8.78 1.36
N VAL A 52 16.82 8.12 2.51
CA VAL A 52 16.53 8.77 3.79
C VAL A 52 17.61 9.81 4.14
N ALA A 53 18.88 9.48 3.98
CA ALA A 53 19.98 10.40 4.26
C ALA A 53 19.90 11.67 3.39
N ASP A 54 19.58 11.51 2.10
CA ASP A 54 19.39 12.63 1.19
C ASP A 54 18.18 13.48 1.58
N ALA A 55 17.04 12.83 1.93
CA ALA A 55 15.85 13.52 2.39
C ALA A 55 16.07 14.30 3.70
N GLN A 56 16.86 13.77 4.62
CA GLN A 56 17.23 14.46 5.87
C GLN A 56 18.18 15.62 5.62
N ALA A 57 19.10 15.49 4.67
CA ALA A 57 20.02 16.56 4.29
C ALA A 57 19.33 17.70 3.53
N ASN A 58 18.23 17.41 2.83
CA ASN A 58 17.50 18.34 1.98
C ASN A 58 15.98 18.33 2.34
N PRO A 59 15.58 18.84 3.50
CA PRO A 59 14.20 18.78 3.97
C PRO A 59 13.22 19.37 2.98
N GLY A 60 12.13 18.64 2.67
CA GLY A 60 11.07 19.08 1.77
C GLY A 60 11.44 19.17 0.28
N GLN A 61 12.67 18.84 -0.11
CA GLN A 61 13.09 18.91 -1.52
C GLN A 61 12.65 17.67 -2.33
N LEU A 62 12.64 16.49 -1.72
CA LEU A 62 12.23 15.27 -2.39
C LEU A 62 10.71 15.26 -2.60
N LYS A 63 10.30 14.89 -3.80
CA LYS A 63 8.89 14.75 -4.19
C LYS A 63 8.48 13.28 -4.15
N ALA A 64 7.34 13.00 -3.51
CA ALA A 64 6.73 11.67 -3.55
C ALA A 64 5.38 11.71 -4.26
N SER A 65 5.17 10.88 -5.28
CA SER A 65 3.85 10.68 -5.85
C SER A 65 2.96 9.86 -4.92
N THR A 66 1.69 10.21 -4.86
CA THR A 66 0.67 9.51 -4.07
C THR A 66 -0.60 9.29 -4.89
N ASN A 67 -1.39 8.28 -4.53
CA ASN A 67 -2.66 7.95 -5.20
C ASN A 67 -3.85 8.75 -4.66
N GLY A 68 -3.61 9.95 -4.17
CA GLY A 68 -4.57 10.85 -3.58
C GLY A 68 -4.24 11.19 -2.12
N VAL A 69 -4.76 12.32 -1.66
CA VAL A 69 -4.57 12.77 -0.27
C VAL A 69 -5.23 11.78 0.69
N GLN A 70 -4.51 11.35 1.72
CA GLN A 70 -4.96 10.38 2.74
C GLN A 70 -5.28 8.97 2.22
N ALA A 71 -5.00 8.68 0.97
CA ALA A 71 -5.04 7.32 0.45
C ALA A 71 -3.89 6.48 1.03
N SER A 72 -3.98 5.15 0.89
CA SER A 72 -3.04 4.23 1.54
C SER A 72 -1.57 4.45 1.14
N ASN A 73 -1.30 4.82 -0.12
CA ASN A 73 0.07 5.09 -0.57
C ASN A 73 0.62 6.41 0.02
N HIS A 74 -0.23 7.43 0.15
CA HIS A 74 0.14 8.67 0.85
C HIS A 74 0.48 8.38 2.32
N THR A 75 -0.36 7.62 3.01
CA THR A 75 -0.11 7.26 4.41
C THR A 75 1.17 6.42 4.56
N SER A 76 1.49 5.53 3.61
CA SER A 76 2.77 4.80 3.62
C SER A 76 3.96 5.75 3.58
N ALA A 77 3.93 6.75 2.69
CA ALA A 77 4.99 7.74 2.59
C ALA A 77 5.12 8.59 3.86
N GLN A 78 3.99 8.98 4.46
CA GLN A 78 3.97 9.70 5.74
C GLN A 78 4.54 8.86 6.89
N LEU A 79 4.19 7.58 6.99
CA LEU A 79 4.74 6.67 8.00
C LEU A 79 6.25 6.52 7.86
N LEU A 80 6.76 6.36 6.63
CA LEU A 80 8.20 6.33 6.39
C LEU A 80 8.87 7.63 6.82
N ALA A 81 8.33 8.77 6.37
CA ALA A 81 8.88 10.08 6.69
C ALA A 81 8.91 10.36 8.19
N GLN A 82 7.84 10.00 8.90
CA GLN A 82 7.76 10.13 10.36
C GLN A 82 8.76 9.20 11.06
N ALA A 83 8.83 7.94 10.65
CA ALA A 83 9.73 6.95 11.27
C ALA A 83 11.21 7.27 11.02
N ALA A 84 11.54 7.73 9.82
CA ALA A 84 12.88 8.10 9.41
C ALA A 84 13.22 9.59 9.63
N LYS A 85 12.29 10.38 10.19
CA LYS A 85 12.46 11.79 10.56
C LYS A 85 12.96 12.68 9.42
N PHE A 86 12.26 12.65 8.28
CA PHE A 86 12.53 13.54 7.15
C PHE A 86 11.25 14.20 6.65
N GLU A 87 11.40 15.28 5.88
CA GLU A 87 10.31 15.99 5.21
C GLU A 87 10.37 15.74 3.69
N TYR A 88 9.21 15.67 3.05
CA TYR A 88 9.08 15.51 1.62
C TYR A 88 7.88 16.31 1.08
N ASN A 89 7.83 16.54 -0.21
CA ASN A 89 6.71 17.18 -0.90
C ASN A 89 5.80 16.12 -1.52
N ALA A 90 4.57 15.99 -1.03
CA ALA A 90 3.60 15.04 -1.55
C ALA A 90 2.91 15.59 -2.81
N VAL A 91 2.97 14.85 -3.91
CA VAL A 91 2.31 15.17 -5.18
C VAL A 91 1.17 14.18 -5.42
N PRO A 92 -0.10 14.57 -5.22
CA PRO A 92 -1.23 13.68 -5.38
C PRO A 92 -1.63 13.51 -6.85
N TYR A 93 -1.94 12.28 -7.24
CA TYR A 93 -2.46 11.89 -8.54
C TYR A 93 -3.84 11.23 -8.40
N GLY A 94 -4.53 11.03 -9.51
CA GLY A 94 -5.89 10.47 -9.55
C GLY A 94 -6.00 8.98 -9.21
N GLY A 95 -4.87 8.27 -9.12
CA GLY A 95 -4.80 6.86 -8.80
C GLY A 95 -3.39 6.30 -8.88
N THR A 96 -3.24 5.00 -8.56
CA THR A 96 -1.92 4.34 -8.54
C THR A 96 -1.26 4.29 -9.92
N ALA A 97 -2.04 4.15 -11.00
CA ALA A 97 -1.49 4.11 -12.35
C ALA A 97 -0.79 5.43 -12.72
N ASP A 98 -1.45 6.56 -12.51
CA ASP A 98 -0.89 7.89 -12.77
C ASP A 98 0.29 8.21 -11.84
N GLN A 99 0.17 7.82 -10.57
CA GLN A 99 1.22 7.93 -9.56
C GLN A 99 2.52 7.23 -10.02
N LEU A 100 2.43 5.98 -10.48
CA LEU A 100 3.58 5.21 -10.94
C LEU A 100 4.09 5.70 -12.31
N LEU A 101 3.21 6.21 -13.17
CA LEU A 101 3.61 6.82 -14.43
C LEU A 101 4.48 8.07 -14.16
N ALA A 102 4.05 8.96 -13.29
CA ALA A 102 4.82 10.14 -12.90
C ALA A 102 6.21 9.80 -12.33
N LEU A 103 6.30 8.73 -11.51
CA LEU A 103 7.58 8.23 -11.02
C LEU A 103 8.48 7.74 -12.17
N ARG A 104 7.94 6.95 -13.10
CA ARG A 104 8.67 6.44 -14.26
C ARG A 104 9.16 7.55 -15.18
N GLN A 105 8.39 8.62 -15.33
CA GLN A 105 8.73 9.81 -16.12
C GLN A 105 9.72 10.74 -15.40
N GLY A 106 10.00 10.52 -14.11
CA GLY A 106 10.94 11.33 -13.34
C GLY A 106 10.36 12.67 -12.87
N GLU A 107 9.04 12.82 -12.84
CA GLU A 107 8.37 14.02 -12.30
C GLU A 107 8.51 14.09 -10.77
N VAL A 108 8.67 12.94 -10.15
CA VAL A 108 8.86 12.75 -8.71
C VAL A 108 10.04 11.83 -8.43
N ASP A 109 10.54 11.87 -7.20
CA ASP A 109 11.75 11.19 -6.78
C ASP A 109 11.51 9.77 -6.28
N PHE A 110 10.47 9.58 -5.50
CA PHE A 110 10.07 8.27 -4.97
C PHE A 110 8.56 8.13 -4.87
N SER A 111 8.12 6.94 -4.54
CA SER A 111 6.72 6.64 -4.31
C SER A 111 6.57 5.52 -3.28
N CYS A 112 5.39 5.43 -2.67
CA CYS A 112 4.95 4.22 -2.00
C CYS A 112 3.79 3.62 -2.78
N ALA A 113 3.85 2.31 -3.02
CA ALA A 113 2.85 1.56 -3.78
C ALA A 113 2.61 0.21 -3.10
N LYS A 114 1.89 -0.71 -3.72
CA LYS A 114 1.74 -2.09 -3.25
C LYS A 114 2.63 -3.02 -4.05
N VAL A 115 3.04 -4.16 -3.46
CA VAL A 115 3.83 -5.17 -4.17
C VAL A 115 3.17 -5.55 -5.50
N ALA A 116 1.87 -5.84 -5.50
CA ALA A 116 1.14 -6.20 -6.71
C ALA A 116 1.16 -5.12 -7.81
N ASP A 117 1.19 -3.84 -7.44
CA ASP A 117 1.24 -2.73 -8.40
C ASP A 117 2.58 -2.63 -9.12
N VAL A 118 3.68 -3.03 -8.45
CA VAL A 118 5.05 -2.78 -8.93
C VAL A 118 5.80 -4.03 -9.37
N ILE A 119 5.34 -5.22 -9.02
CA ILE A 119 6.09 -6.48 -9.22
C ILE A 119 6.53 -6.70 -10.67
N LYS A 120 5.70 -6.32 -11.64
CA LYS A 120 6.02 -6.40 -13.08
C LYS A 120 6.97 -5.31 -13.55
N LEU A 121 7.10 -4.21 -12.80
CA LEU A 121 7.94 -3.06 -13.12
C LEU A 121 9.32 -3.14 -12.47
N VAL A 122 9.51 -4.05 -11.50
CA VAL A 122 10.78 -4.22 -10.78
C VAL A 122 11.53 -5.49 -11.16
N ASN A 123 10.85 -6.45 -11.81
CA ASN A 123 11.43 -7.72 -12.22
C ASN A 123 11.74 -7.76 -13.72
N GLY A 124 12.74 -8.57 -14.09
CA GLY A 124 13.13 -8.83 -15.47
C GLY A 124 14.09 -7.79 -16.06
N GLU A 125 14.47 -8.04 -17.33
CA GLU A 125 15.47 -7.22 -18.05
C GLU A 125 15.00 -5.77 -18.27
N ASN A 126 13.71 -5.59 -18.48
CA ASN A 126 13.08 -4.28 -18.70
C ASN A 126 12.53 -3.64 -17.42
N ALA A 127 13.10 -3.96 -16.26
CA ALA A 127 12.70 -3.33 -15.00
C ALA A 127 12.91 -1.81 -15.07
N GLU A 128 11.87 -1.06 -14.75
CA GLU A 128 11.87 0.41 -14.77
C GLU A 128 11.98 1.00 -13.37
N LEU A 129 11.57 0.23 -12.36
CA LEU A 129 11.58 0.64 -10.95
C LEU A 129 12.49 -0.27 -10.12
N ARG A 130 12.80 0.19 -8.92
CA ARG A 130 13.51 -0.54 -7.87
C ARG A 130 12.78 -0.38 -6.55
N VAL A 131 12.56 -1.49 -5.84
CA VAL A 131 12.03 -1.47 -4.47
C VAL A 131 13.18 -1.27 -3.51
N LEU A 132 13.04 -0.33 -2.58
CA LEU A 132 14.05 -0.01 -1.56
C LEU A 132 13.72 -0.59 -0.18
N GLY A 133 12.44 -0.92 0.07
CA GLY A 133 12.03 -1.48 1.35
C GLY A 133 10.56 -1.89 1.36
N VAL A 134 10.24 -2.84 2.23
CA VAL A 134 8.90 -3.44 2.39
C VAL A 134 8.35 -3.07 3.77
N PHE A 135 7.08 -2.70 3.83
CA PHE A 135 6.36 -2.41 5.08
C PHE A 135 5.79 -3.70 5.68
N ASP A 136 6.66 -4.59 6.13
CA ASP A 136 6.24 -5.83 6.78
C ASP A 136 7.26 -6.23 7.87
N GLU A 137 6.87 -7.18 8.71
CA GLU A 137 7.76 -7.80 9.70
C GLU A 137 8.72 -8.80 9.06
N LYS A 138 8.35 -9.33 7.89
CA LYS A 138 9.14 -10.28 7.09
C LYS A 138 9.27 -9.78 5.66
N ARG A 139 10.33 -10.22 4.99
CA ARG A 139 10.51 -9.95 3.56
C ARG A 139 9.41 -10.59 2.74
N ASP A 140 8.97 -9.89 1.71
CA ASP A 140 7.96 -10.40 0.78
C ASP A 140 8.53 -11.56 -0.05
N PRO A 141 7.83 -12.70 -0.17
CA PRO A 141 8.31 -13.85 -0.96
C PRO A 141 8.58 -13.53 -2.43
N GLN A 142 7.92 -12.53 -3.01
CA GLN A 142 8.15 -12.07 -4.38
C GLN A 142 9.33 -11.11 -4.49
N LEU A 143 9.84 -10.59 -3.36
CA LEU A 143 10.92 -9.62 -3.24
C LEU A 143 11.95 -10.06 -2.17
N PRO A 144 12.51 -11.28 -2.25
CA PRO A 144 13.32 -11.87 -1.17
C PRO A 144 14.59 -11.09 -0.85
N ASP A 145 15.12 -10.36 -1.82
CA ASP A 145 16.34 -9.55 -1.67
C ASP A 145 16.09 -8.14 -1.11
N VAL A 146 14.80 -7.72 -1.02
CA VAL A 146 14.44 -6.40 -0.52
C VAL A 146 14.26 -6.45 1.00
N PRO A 147 14.96 -5.62 1.76
CA PRO A 147 14.83 -5.60 3.22
C PRO A 147 13.49 -5.02 3.66
N THR A 148 13.03 -5.44 4.84
CA THR A 148 11.91 -4.77 5.49
C THR A 148 12.36 -3.43 6.08
N LEU A 149 11.40 -2.52 6.30
CA LEU A 149 11.70 -1.27 7.00
C LEU A 149 12.14 -1.52 8.45
N GLY A 150 11.70 -2.63 9.07
CA GLY A 150 12.13 -3.07 10.38
C GLY A 150 13.61 -3.49 10.41
N GLU A 151 14.08 -4.26 9.43
CA GLU A 151 15.50 -4.62 9.27
C GLU A 151 16.39 -3.37 9.09
N LEU A 152 15.84 -2.29 8.51
CA LEU A 152 16.53 -1.02 8.32
C LEU A 152 16.44 -0.07 9.52
N GLY A 153 15.69 -0.45 10.57
CA GLY A 153 15.55 0.32 11.81
C GLY A 153 14.52 1.45 11.76
N TYR A 154 13.65 1.48 10.76
CA TYR A 154 12.64 2.55 10.61
C TYR A 154 11.27 2.13 11.16
N TYR A 155 10.60 1.14 10.54
CA TYR A 155 9.23 0.77 10.87
C TYR A 155 9.08 -0.76 10.85
N ASN A 156 8.75 -1.36 12.00
CA ASN A 156 8.79 -2.79 12.21
C ASN A 156 7.41 -3.47 12.30
N LYS A 157 6.39 -2.87 11.67
CA LYS A 157 5.04 -3.45 11.60
C LYS A 157 4.63 -3.59 10.15
N TRP A 158 3.65 -4.47 9.93
CA TRP A 158 2.98 -4.50 8.64
C TRP A 158 2.20 -3.19 8.39
N TYR A 159 2.31 -2.66 7.20
CA TYR A 159 1.44 -1.63 6.68
C TYR A 159 1.16 -1.84 5.19
N GLY A 160 -0.10 -1.59 4.81
CA GLY A 160 -0.52 -1.80 3.45
C GLY A 160 -1.95 -1.40 3.23
N SER A 161 -2.65 -2.10 2.37
CA SER A 161 -4.10 -1.98 2.23
C SER A 161 -4.76 -3.34 2.35
N ALA A 162 -5.91 -3.36 2.99
CA ALA A 162 -6.81 -4.51 3.00
C ALA A 162 -8.11 -4.12 2.31
N ARG A 163 -8.64 -5.02 1.51
CA ARG A 163 -9.93 -4.84 0.86
C ARG A 163 -10.94 -5.75 1.53
N ALA A 164 -11.87 -5.15 2.25
CA ALA A 164 -12.84 -5.87 3.06
C ALA A 164 -14.25 -5.74 2.51
N ILE A 165 -15.00 -6.83 2.64
CA ILE A 165 -16.45 -6.85 2.46
C ILE A 165 -17.08 -6.53 3.80
N VAL A 166 -17.98 -5.56 3.81
CA VAL A 166 -18.63 -5.06 5.02
C VAL A 166 -20.13 -4.88 4.80
N ALA A 167 -20.87 -4.93 5.89
CA ALA A 167 -22.28 -4.54 5.94
C ALA A 167 -22.48 -3.28 6.78
N PRO A 168 -23.55 -2.51 6.60
CA PRO A 168 -23.94 -1.46 7.52
C PRO A 168 -24.22 -2.00 8.91
N LYS A 169 -23.95 -1.19 9.94
CA LYS A 169 -24.37 -1.50 11.31
C LYS A 169 -25.88 -1.79 11.38
N GLY A 170 -26.27 -2.79 12.13
CA GLY A 170 -27.66 -3.21 12.28
C GLY A 170 -28.14 -4.19 11.21
N THR A 171 -27.28 -4.62 10.28
CA THR A 171 -27.62 -5.74 9.38
C THR A 171 -27.86 -6.99 10.20
N PRO A 172 -28.98 -7.73 9.97
CA PRO A 172 -29.31 -8.95 10.71
C PRO A 172 -28.20 -10.01 10.62
N GLU A 173 -27.96 -10.72 11.73
CA GLU A 173 -26.88 -11.71 11.84
C GLU A 173 -26.99 -12.84 10.80
N ASN A 174 -28.18 -13.30 10.50
CA ASN A 174 -28.41 -14.32 9.48
C ASN A 174 -28.00 -13.86 8.08
N ILE A 175 -28.11 -12.57 7.78
CA ILE A 175 -27.64 -11.96 6.52
C ILE A 175 -26.11 -11.88 6.53
N ILE A 176 -25.51 -11.47 7.66
CA ILE A 176 -24.03 -11.44 7.80
C ILE A 176 -23.47 -12.83 7.56
N LYS A 177 -24.02 -13.85 8.28
CA LYS A 177 -23.55 -15.22 8.14
C LYS A 177 -23.72 -15.77 6.73
N PHE A 178 -24.83 -15.47 6.05
CA PHE A 178 -25.02 -15.86 4.65
C PHE A 178 -23.90 -15.34 3.75
N TYR A 179 -23.49 -14.07 3.90
CA TYR A 179 -22.40 -13.50 3.10
C TYR A 179 -21.04 -14.04 3.50
N GLU A 180 -20.77 -14.30 4.78
CA GLU A 180 -19.55 -14.94 5.24
C GLU A 180 -19.36 -16.32 4.59
N ASP A 181 -20.41 -17.16 4.68
CA ASP A 181 -20.39 -18.54 4.14
C ASP A 181 -20.25 -18.52 2.60
N ALA A 182 -20.98 -17.63 1.92
CA ALA A 182 -20.91 -17.48 0.47
C ALA A 182 -19.53 -17.00 0.01
N PHE A 183 -18.96 -16.02 0.69
CA PHE A 183 -17.63 -15.48 0.38
C PHE A 183 -16.55 -16.52 0.63
N LYS A 184 -16.59 -17.21 1.77
CA LYS A 184 -15.67 -18.30 2.08
C LYS A 184 -15.67 -19.35 0.98
N LYS A 185 -16.86 -19.84 0.58
CA LYS A 185 -17.00 -20.81 -0.49
C LYS A 185 -16.44 -20.32 -1.82
N THR A 186 -16.64 -19.03 -2.14
CA THR A 186 -16.09 -18.41 -3.35
C THR A 186 -14.56 -18.36 -3.31
N MET A 187 -13.96 -18.04 -2.18
CA MET A 187 -12.50 -17.96 -2.03
C MET A 187 -11.82 -19.35 -1.98
N GLU A 188 -12.58 -20.41 -1.73
CA GLU A 188 -12.14 -21.82 -1.79
C GLU A 188 -12.29 -22.42 -3.21
N ASP A 189 -12.99 -21.72 -4.11
CA ASP A 189 -13.18 -22.14 -5.50
C ASP A 189 -11.85 -22.11 -6.28
N LYS A 190 -11.52 -23.20 -6.98
CA LYS A 190 -10.24 -23.35 -7.67
C LYS A 190 -10.04 -22.34 -8.79
N ASP A 191 -11.10 -22.00 -9.51
CA ASP A 191 -11.03 -21.05 -10.62
C ASP A 191 -10.79 -19.63 -10.10
N VAL A 192 -11.40 -19.27 -8.96
CA VAL A 192 -11.17 -18.00 -8.28
C VAL A 192 -9.75 -17.91 -7.74
N VAL A 193 -9.26 -18.96 -7.07
CA VAL A 193 -7.88 -19.03 -6.56
C VAL A 193 -6.87 -18.90 -7.70
N GLU A 194 -7.09 -19.57 -8.82
CA GLU A 194 -6.20 -19.46 -9.97
C GLU A 194 -6.25 -18.09 -10.62
N ALA A 195 -7.44 -17.48 -10.73
CA ALA A 195 -7.59 -16.12 -11.23
C ALA A 195 -6.86 -15.09 -10.35
N HIS A 196 -6.95 -15.25 -9.02
CA HIS A 196 -6.21 -14.39 -8.07
C HIS A 196 -4.70 -14.52 -8.23
N LYS A 197 -4.17 -15.75 -8.33
CA LYS A 197 -2.73 -15.98 -8.57
C LYS A 197 -2.27 -15.34 -9.88
N LYS A 198 -3.03 -15.49 -10.96
CA LYS A 198 -2.71 -14.86 -12.27
C LYS A 198 -2.73 -13.33 -12.18
N ALA A 199 -3.56 -12.76 -11.33
CA ALA A 199 -3.63 -11.32 -11.09
C ALA A 199 -2.57 -10.80 -10.09
N GLY A 200 -1.72 -11.69 -9.53
CA GLY A 200 -0.74 -11.32 -8.51
C GLY A 200 -1.35 -11.03 -7.13
N MET A 201 -2.56 -11.47 -6.89
CA MET A 201 -3.28 -11.38 -5.61
C MET A 201 -3.02 -12.68 -4.83
N VAL A 202 -2.21 -12.61 -3.79
CA VAL A 202 -1.83 -13.80 -2.98
C VAL A 202 -2.26 -13.60 -1.55
#